data_e9f9fa0a0d9218bbcda9a17bc765e3bc
#
_entry.id   e9f9fa0a0d9218bbcda9a17bc765e3bc
#
_cell.length_a   1.000
_cell.length_b   1.000
_cell.length_c   1.000
_cell.angle_alpha   90.00
_cell.angle_beta   90.00
_cell.angle_gamma   90.00
#
_symmetry.space_group_name_H-M   'P 1'
#
loop_
_entity.id
_entity.type
_entity.pdbx_description
1 polymer ?
#
loop_
_entity_poly.entity_id
_entity_poly.type
_entity_poly.pdbx_seq_one_letter_code
_entity_poly.pdbx_strand_id
1 'polypeptide(L)'
;MKRIYTYGHEQVQRNLTIGDIVENKKKGVKMTQVTAQNREEAEILSEQNIDMIITGSDTYEDVRNGAPNTFITAALFAGRFITKDDILKGAIEVAMKGADSVLTPRSPEIVEMLANEGMHVQGHVGMVPSDATKFGGIRTVGKTVNEALDILKDLKDLKNAGAFGAEVECVAEDALIEISKHTCLLYTSDAADDC
;
A
#
# COMPACT_ATOMS: atom_id res chain seq x y z
N MET A 1 0.29 3.14 21.28
CA MET A 1 -1.06 3.40 20.69
C MET A 1 -1.28 4.90 20.55
N LYS A 2 -1.73 5.34 19.38
CA LYS A 2 -2.03 6.74 19.03
C LYS A 2 -3.54 6.92 18.94
N ARG A 3 -4.07 8.01 19.50
CA ARG A 3 -5.47 8.38 19.33
C ARG A 3 -5.62 9.16 18.04
N ILE A 4 -6.49 8.71 17.15
CA ILE A 4 -6.79 9.36 15.86
C ILE A 4 -8.30 9.46 15.66
N TYR A 5 -8.71 10.20 14.64
CA TYR A 5 -10.05 10.14 14.06
C TYR A 5 -9.99 9.44 12.72
N THR A 6 -10.91 8.51 12.48
CA THR A 6 -11.09 7.86 11.17
C THR A 6 -11.66 8.85 10.16
N TYR A 7 -11.70 8.47 8.89
CA TYR A 7 -12.39 9.26 7.86
C TYR A 7 -13.86 9.50 8.20
N GLY A 8 -14.53 8.53 8.85
CA GLY A 8 -15.90 8.66 9.37
C GLY A 8 -16.03 9.45 10.66
N HIS A 9 -14.98 10.17 11.09
CA HIS A 9 -14.95 10.97 12.34
C HIS A 9 -15.11 10.16 13.64
N GLU A 10 -14.86 8.86 13.62
CA GLU A 10 -14.85 8.05 14.83
C GLU A 10 -13.48 8.12 15.52
N GLN A 11 -13.48 8.32 16.84
CA GLN A 11 -12.26 8.32 17.64
C GLN A 11 -11.81 6.89 17.93
N VAL A 12 -10.61 6.54 17.48
CA VAL A 12 -10.03 5.21 17.62
C VAL A 12 -8.57 5.27 18.08
N GLN A 13 -8.00 4.10 18.40
CA GLN A 13 -6.57 3.94 18.65
C GLN A 13 -5.91 3.20 17.49
N ARG A 14 -4.65 3.57 17.19
CA ARG A 14 -3.81 2.85 16.21
C ARG A 14 -2.38 2.70 16.75
N ASN A 15 -1.75 1.61 16.36
CA ASN A 15 -0.33 1.36 16.63
C ASN A 15 0.56 2.36 15.87
N LEU A 16 0.22 2.65 14.60
CA LEU A 16 0.92 3.57 13.71
C LEU A 16 -0.03 4.61 13.10
N THR A 17 0.56 5.71 12.66
CA THR A 17 -0.09 6.73 11.82
C THR A 17 0.77 6.97 10.57
N ILE A 18 0.23 7.62 9.55
CA ILE A 18 1.01 8.07 8.37
C ILE A 18 2.21 8.92 8.80
N GLY A 19 2.05 9.78 9.81
CA GLY A 19 3.16 10.57 10.36
C GLY A 19 4.29 9.70 10.93
N ASP A 20 3.95 8.64 11.67
CA ASP A 20 4.94 7.69 12.20
C ASP A 20 5.65 6.93 11.06
N ILE A 21 4.91 6.51 10.04
CA ILE A 21 5.44 5.81 8.87
C ILE A 21 6.47 6.68 8.14
N VAL A 22 6.14 7.94 7.89
CA VAL A 22 7.05 8.90 7.25
C VAL A 22 8.29 9.15 8.10
N GLU A 23 8.13 9.29 9.41
CA GLU A 23 9.25 9.51 10.33
C GLU A 23 10.14 8.27 10.45
N ASN A 24 9.57 7.08 10.52
CA ASN A 24 10.31 5.81 10.53
C ASN A 24 11.14 5.65 9.25
N LYS A 25 10.57 5.97 8.08
CA LYS A 25 11.31 5.97 6.82
C LYS A 25 12.55 6.88 6.89
N LYS A 26 12.40 8.12 7.39
CA LYS A 26 13.51 9.07 7.55
C LYS A 26 14.60 8.55 8.48
N LYS A 27 14.22 7.82 9.51
CA LYS A 27 15.13 7.22 10.50
C LYS A 27 15.73 5.88 10.06
N GLY A 28 15.31 5.35 8.91
CA GLY A 28 15.72 4.02 8.43
C GLY A 28 15.15 2.87 9.27
N VAL A 29 14.09 3.12 10.04
CA VAL A 29 13.39 2.07 10.80
C VAL A 29 12.58 1.21 9.83
N LYS A 30 12.85 -0.08 9.83
CA LYS A 30 12.11 -1.06 9.03
C LYS A 30 10.77 -1.36 9.70
N MET A 31 9.74 -1.52 8.89
CA MET A 31 8.39 -1.87 9.31
C MET A 31 7.94 -3.11 8.55
N THR A 32 7.07 -3.89 9.18
CA THR A 32 6.50 -5.10 8.60
C THR A 32 5.09 -4.83 8.08
N GLN A 33 4.78 -5.34 6.90
CA GLN A 33 3.41 -5.39 6.36
C GLN A 33 3.10 -6.81 5.93
N VAL A 34 1.95 -7.35 6.36
CA VAL A 34 1.55 -8.73 6.07
C VAL A 34 0.10 -8.73 5.60
N THR A 35 -0.22 -9.62 4.66
CA THR A 35 -1.59 -9.82 4.18
C THR A 35 -2.38 -10.67 5.16
N ALA A 36 -3.63 -10.26 5.45
CA ALA A 36 -4.63 -11.07 6.14
C ALA A 36 -5.91 -11.14 5.30
N GLN A 37 -6.57 -12.27 5.31
CA GLN A 37 -7.79 -12.51 4.53
C GLN A 37 -9.04 -12.67 5.42
N ASN A 38 -8.85 -12.86 6.71
CA ASN A 38 -9.93 -13.12 7.66
C ASN A 38 -9.55 -12.64 9.06
N ARG A 39 -10.53 -12.73 9.97
CA ARG A 39 -10.39 -12.29 11.35
C ARG A 39 -9.29 -13.06 12.10
N GLU A 40 -9.24 -14.38 11.96
CA GLU A 40 -8.32 -15.25 12.72
C GLU A 40 -6.86 -14.94 12.36
N GLU A 41 -6.56 -14.77 11.07
CA GLU A 41 -5.24 -14.34 10.60
C GLU A 41 -4.87 -12.97 11.20
N ALA A 42 -5.80 -12.01 11.17
CA ALA A 42 -5.57 -10.67 11.69
C ALA A 42 -5.33 -10.66 13.21
N GLU A 43 -6.05 -11.49 13.99
CA GLU A 43 -5.84 -11.67 15.42
C GLU A 43 -4.41 -12.15 15.71
N ILE A 44 -3.95 -13.18 14.99
CA ILE A 44 -2.59 -13.73 15.13
C ILE A 44 -1.55 -12.67 14.80
N LEU A 45 -1.70 -11.96 13.67
CA LEU A 45 -0.76 -10.91 13.26
C LEU A 45 -0.69 -9.75 14.26
N SER A 46 -1.85 -9.35 14.81
CA SER A 46 -1.92 -8.32 15.84
C SER A 46 -1.19 -8.71 17.13
N GLU A 47 -1.28 -9.98 17.54
CA GLU A 47 -0.56 -10.52 18.71
C GLU A 47 0.96 -10.58 18.48
N GLN A 48 1.40 -10.78 17.24
CA GLN A 48 2.82 -10.80 16.88
C GLN A 48 3.43 -9.41 16.67
N ASN A 49 2.68 -8.34 16.95
CA ASN A 49 3.12 -6.95 16.79
C ASN A 49 3.55 -6.60 15.35
N ILE A 50 2.88 -7.16 14.36
CA ILE A 50 3.05 -6.74 12.96
C ILE A 50 2.63 -5.27 12.85
N ASP A 51 3.45 -4.46 12.16
CA ASP A 51 3.24 -3.02 12.09
C ASP A 51 2.01 -2.65 11.28
N MET A 52 1.82 -3.30 10.13
CA MET A 52 0.75 -3.00 9.18
C MET A 52 0.15 -4.28 8.61
N ILE A 53 -1.14 -4.25 8.34
CA ILE A 53 -1.85 -5.31 7.63
C ILE A 53 -2.40 -4.75 6.32
N ILE A 54 -2.35 -5.55 5.25
CA ILE A 54 -3.05 -5.30 4.01
C ILE A 54 -4.12 -6.36 3.78
N THR A 55 -5.26 -5.96 3.26
CA THR A 55 -6.39 -6.87 2.99
C THR A 55 -7.23 -6.36 1.82
N GLY A 56 -8.05 -7.22 1.22
CA GLY A 56 -9.03 -6.80 0.22
C GLY A 56 -10.11 -5.88 0.83
N SER A 57 -10.67 -5.01 0.02
CA SER A 57 -11.80 -4.15 0.45
C SER A 57 -13.03 -4.94 0.89
N ASP A 58 -13.17 -6.19 0.42
CA ASP A 58 -14.26 -7.11 0.76
C ASP A 58 -14.04 -7.88 2.07
N THR A 59 -12.80 -8.13 2.43
CA THR A 59 -12.42 -8.80 3.67
C THR A 59 -12.08 -7.83 4.80
N TYR A 60 -12.09 -6.53 4.50
CA TYR A 60 -11.66 -5.48 5.43
C TYR A 60 -12.33 -5.54 6.80
N GLU A 61 -13.66 -5.72 6.85
CA GLU A 61 -14.40 -5.69 8.12
C GLU A 61 -14.00 -6.85 9.03
N ASP A 62 -13.83 -8.04 8.48
CA ASP A 62 -13.41 -9.22 9.23
C ASP A 62 -11.98 -9.03 9.78
N VAL A 63 -11.08 -8.54 8.94
CA VAL A 63 -9.69 -8.26 9.32
C VAL A 63 -9.62 -7.15 10.37
N ARG A 64 -10.40 -6.07 10.23
CA ARG A 64 -10.48 -5.00 11.24
C ARG A 64 -10.99 -5.50 12.58
N ASN A 65 -11.96 -6.43 12.58
CA ASN A 65 -12.47 -7.04 13.80
C ASN A 65 -11.42 -7.89 14.53
N GLY A 66 -10.49 -8.53 13.78
CA GLY A 66 -9.37 -9.27 14.34
C GLY A 66 -8.21 -8.40 14.84
N ALA A 67 -7.98 -7.26 14.17
CA ALA A 67 -6.88 -6.33 14.47
C ALA A 67 -7.38 -4.90 14.67
N PRO A 68 -8.13 -4.61 15.76
CA PRO A 68 -8.85 -3.34 15.92
C PRO A 68 -7.94 -2.11 16.00
N ASN A 69 -6.69 -2.28 16.42
CA ASN A 69 -5.74 -1.19 16.64
C ASN A 69 -4.55 -1.18 15.67
N THR A 70 -4.45 -2.16 14.79
CA THR A 70 -3.37 -2.23 13.80
C THR A 70 -3.67 -1.31 12.62
N PHE A 71 -2.65 -0.69 12.04
CA PHE A 71 -2.78 0.05 10.79
C PHE A 71 -3.15 -0.90 9.65
N ILE A 72 -4.29 -0.66 8.99
CA ILE A 72 -4.79 -1.53 7.93
C ILE A 72 -4.98 -0.75 6.63
N THR A 73 -4.37 -1.27 5.56
CA THR A 73 -4.54 -0.83 4.18
C THR A 73 -5.60 -1.71 3.49
N ALA A 74 -6.62 -1.09 2.91
CA ALA A 74 -7.65 -1.78 2.11
C ALA A 74 -7.29 -1.73 0.63
N ALA A 75 -7.08 -2.89 -0.01
CA ALA A 75 -6.74 -2.98 -1.42
C ALA A 75 -7.99 -2.85 -2.31
N LEU A 76 -7.93 -1.92 -3.25
CA LEU A 76 -8.96 -1.65 -4.25
C LEU A 76 -8.58 -2.32 -5.56
N PHE A 77 -8.83 -3.62 -5.68
CA PHE A 77 -8.44 -4.40 -6.85
C PHE A 77 -9.13 -3.93 -8.14
N ALA A 78 -8.33 -3.71 -9.20
CA ALA A 78 -8.78 -3.13 -10.47
C ALA A 78 -9.94 -3.89 -11.14
N GLY A 79 -10.02 -5.21 -10.99
CA GLY A 79 -11.10 -6.03 -11.53
C GLY A 79 -12.47 -5.81 -10.87
N ARG A 80 -12.51 -5.18 -9.71
CA ARG A 80 -13.74 -4.92 -8.95
C ARG A 80 -14.27 -3.50 -9.15
N PHE A 81 -13.36 -2.55 -9.37
CA PHE A 81 -13.66 -1.13 -9.53
C PHE A 81 -13.33 -0.70 -10.95
N ILE A 82 -14.32 -0.69 -11.83
CA ILE A 82 -14.13 -0.54 -13.29
C ILE A 82 -13.94 0.94 -13.66
N THR A 83 -14.81 1.80 -13.17
CA THR A 83 -14.79 3.23 -13.47
C THR A 83 -14.08 4.05 -12.38
N LYS A 84 -13.81 5.33 -12.67
CA LYS A 84 -13.29 6.27 -11.67
C LYS A 84 -14.26 6.45 -10.50
N ASP A 85 -15.56 6.50 -10.79
CA ASP A 85 -16.59 6.66 -9.77
C ASP A 85 -16.69 5.41 -8.89
N ASP A 86 -16.55 4.21 -9.46
CA ASP A 86 -16.57 2.96 -8.70
C ASP A 86 -15.41 2.91 -7.69
N ILE A 87 -14.19 3.26 -8.12
CA ILE A 87 -13.02 3.22 -7.24
C ILE A 87 -13.09 4.29 -6.15
N LEU A 88 -13.57 5.49 -6.48
CA LEU A 88 -13.79 6.54 -5.50
C LEU A 88 -14.83 6.12 -4.45
N LYS A 89 -15.95 5.59 -4.90
CA LYS A 89 -17.00 5.07 -4.02
C LYS A 89 -16.47 3.96 -3.12
N GLY A 90 -15.75 2.99 -3.68
CA GLY A 90 -15.14 1.90 -2.89
C GLY A 90 -14.12 2.39 -1.87
N ALA A 91 -13.31 3.39 -2.22
CA ALA A 91 -12.36 4.02 -1.30
C ALA A 91 -13.07 4.71 -0.13
N ILE A 92 -14.13 5.49 -0.42
CA ILE A 92 -14.93 6.15 0.62
C ILE A 92 -15.61 5.10 1.51
N GLU A 93 -16.19 4.04 0.94
CA GLU A 93 -16.85 2.98 1.70
C GLU A 93 -15.91 2.32 2.72
N VAL A 94 -14.68 1.94 2.33
CA VAL A 94 -13.74 1.34 3.27
C VAL A 94 -13.16 2.35 4.26
N ALA A 95 -12.94 3.59 3.85
CA ALA A 95 -12.49 4.66 4.73
C ALA A 95 -13.54 5.00 5.81
N MET A 96 -14.83 5.03 5.46
CA MET A 96 -15.95 5.17 6.40
C MET A 96 -16.04 4.03 7.41
N LYS A 97 -15.61 2.82 7.01
CA LYS A 97 -15.48 1.65 7.91
C LYS A 97 -14.20 1.67 8.75
N GLY A 98 -13.37 2.71 8.61
CA GLY A 98 -12.17 2.93 9.41
C GLY A 98 -10.87 2.38 8.84
N ALA A 99 -10.78 2.17 7.51
CA ALA A 99 -9.51 1.88 6.85
C ALA A 99 -8.54 3.07 7.03
N ASP A 100 -7.29 2.77 7.35
CA ASP A 100 -6.28 3.77 7.62
C ASP A 100 -5.64 4.28 6.32
N SER A 101 -5.64 3.44 5.28
CA SER A 101 -5.24 3.78 3.92
C SER A 101 -5.89 2.85 2.90
N VAL A 102 -5.74 3.19 1.63
CA VAL A 102 -6.15 2.35 0.51
C VAL A 102 -4.96 2.06 -0.40
N LEU A 103 -4.94 0.87 -1.02
CA LEU A 103 -3.98 0.51 -2.05
C LEU A 103 -4.68 0.39 -3.40
N THR A 104 -4.06 0.91 -4.45
CA THR A 104 -4.55 0.72 -5.82
C THR A 104 -3.41 0.59 -6.83
N PRO A 105 -3.49 -0.38 -7.78
CA PRO A 105 -2.55 -0.49 -8.90
C PRO A 105 -2.90 0.44 -10.07
N ARG A 106 -3.86 1.35 -9.90
CA ARG A 106 -4.32 2.26 -10.95
C ARG A 106 -3.32 3.40 -11.17
N SER A 107 -3.54 4.13 -12.27
CA SER A 107 -2.68 5.22 -12.70
C SER A 107 -2.51 6.33 -11.65
N PRO A 108 -1.42 7.14 -11.74
CA PRO A 108 -1.23 8.30 -10.87
C PRO A 108 -2.41 9.26 -10.85
N GLU A 109 -3.15 9.39 -11.95
CA GLU A 109 -4.38 10.22 -12.01
C GLU A 109 -5.47 9.72 -11.05
N ILE A 110 -5.61 8.40 -10.87
CA ILE A 110 -6.54 7.82 -9.89
C ILE A 110 -6.03 8.06 -8.48
N VAL A 111 -4.72 7.89 -8.25
CA VAL A 111 -4.10 8.18 -6.96
C VAL A 111 -4.33 9.64 -6.55
N GLU A 112 -4.11 10.59 -7.47
CA GLU A 112 -4.34 12.01 -7.24
C GLU A 112 -5.81 12.31 -6.90
N MET A 113 -6.73 11.72 -7.63
CA MET A 113 -8.17 11.84 -7.35
C MET A 113 -8.50 11.40 -5.92
N LEU A 114 -8.03 10.22 -5.51
CA LEU A 114 -8.27 9.69 -4.15
C LEU A 114 -7.58 10.54 -3.08
N ALA A 115 -6.35 10.97 -3.32
CA ALA A 115 -5.61 11.83 -2.39
C ALA A 115 -6.28 13.20 -2.19
N ASN A 116 -6.83 13.78 -3.26
CA ASN A 116 -7.57 15.05 -3.20
C ASN A 116 -8.87 14.96 -2.38
N GLU A 117 -9.46 13.76 -2.29
CA GLU A 117 -10.60 13.48 -1.40
C GLU A 117 -10.17 13.13 0.05
N GLY A 118 -8.90 13.31 0.37
CA GLY A 118 -8.37 13.10 1.72
C GLY A 118 -8.01 11.66 2.06
N MET A 119 -7.96 10.76 1.06
CA MET A 119 -7.53 9.37 1.27
C MET A 119 -6.01 9.29 1.40
N HIS A 120 -5.53 8.43 2.30
CA HIS A 120 -4.13 8.04 2.32
C HIS A 120 -3.93 6.90 1.31
N VAL A 121 -3.18 7.14 0.24
CA VAL A 121 -3.07 6.19 -0.88
C VAL A 121 -1.70 5.55 -0.90
N GLN A 122 -1.68 4.23 -1.02
CA GLN A 122 -0.52 3.41 -1.39
C GLN A 122 -0.67 3.00 -2.86
N GLY A 123 0.34 3.29 -3.68
CA GLY A 123 0.38 2.87 -5.08
C GLY A 123 0.96 1.46 -5.22
N HIS A 124 1.09 0.98 -6.46
CA HIS A 124 1.68 -0.32 -6.78
C HIS A 124 2.55 -0.20 -8.02
N VAL A 125 3.81 -0.63 -7.95
CA VAL A 125 4.79 -0.57 -9.04
C VAL A 125 5.63 -1.84 -9.11
N GLY A 126 6.43 -1.96 -10.15
CA GLY A 126 7.27 -3.14 -10.39
C GLY A 126 6.53 -4.17 -11.25
N MET A 127 6.62 -5.44 -10.86
CA MET A 127 5.93 -6.54 -11.54
C MET A 127 4.49 -6.67 -11.02
N VAL A 128 3.66 -5.66 -11.28
CA VAL A 128 2.24 -5.73 -10.91
C VAL A 128 1.58 -6.92 -11.63
N PRO A 129 0.92 -7.87 -10.92
CA PRO A 129 0.43 -9.10 -11.52
C PRO A 129 -0.47 -8.92 -12.73
N SER A 130 -1.30 -7.86 -12.76
CA SER A 130 -2.15 -7.51 -13.91
C SER A 130 -1.35 -7.15 -15.16
N ASP A 131 -0.09 -6.76 -15.02
CA ASP A 131 0.80 -6.36 -16.11
C ASP A 131 1.73 -7.49 -16.58
N ALA A 132 1.59 -8.70 -16.04
CA ALA A 132 2.44 -9.84 -16.36
C ALA A 132 2.58 -10.10 -17.86
N THR A 133 1.50 -9.91 -18.63
CA THR A 133 1.53 -10.07 -20.09
C THR A 133 2.47 -9.10 -20.80
N LYS A 134 2.61 -7.87 -20.27
CA LYS A 134 3.55 -6.84 -20.77
C LYS A 134 5.01 -7.27 -20.64
N PHE A 135 5.31 -8.07 -19.61
CA PHE A 135 6.67 -8.53 -19.31
C PHE A 135 6.97 -9.95 -19.82
N GLY A 136 6.01 -10.58 -20.51
CA GLY A 136 6.16 -11.97 -21.00
C GLY A 136 5.96 -13.04 -19.93
N GLY A 137 5.33 -12.70 -18.82
CA GLY A 137 5.07 -13.53 -17.64
C GLY A 137 5.55 -12.87 -16.36
N ILE A 138 5.31 -13.53 -15.23
CA ILE A 138 5.82 -13.07 -13.92
C ILE A 138 7.34 -13.25 -13.91
N ARG A 139 8.05 -12.18 -13.60
CA ARG A 139 9.52 -12.17 -13.48
C ARG A 139 10.02 -11.02 -12.62
N THR A 140 11.22 -11.11 -12.12
CA THR A 140 11.92 -9.98 -11.53
C THR A 140 12.16 -8.90 -12.59
N VAL A 141 11.77 -7.67 -12.30
CA VAL A 141 12.01 -6.45 -13.10
C VAL A 141 13.10 -5.59 -12.46
N GLY A 142 13.55 -4.53 -13.15
CA GLY A 142 14.63 -3.68 -12.65
C GLY A 142 16.03 -4.29 -12.85
N LYS A 143 16.16 -5.38 -13.63
CA LYS A 143 17.47 -6.01 -13.94
C LYS A 143 18.32 -5.19 -14.91
N THR A 144 17.75 -4.23 -15.59
CA THR A 144 18.46 -3.29 -16.48
C THR A 144 18.31 -1.87 -15.97
N VAL A 145 19.25 -1.00 -16.37
CA VAL A 145 19.21 0.43 -16.02
C VAL A 145 17.90 1.07 -16.48
N ASN A 146 17.42 0.73 -17.67
CA ASN A 146 16.18 1.29 -18.20
C ASN A 146 14.97 0.87 -17.35
N GLU A 147 14.86 -0.42 -17.01
CA GLU A 147 13.78 -0.89 -16.11
C GLU A 147 13.84 -0.23 -14.73
N ALA A 148 15.04 -0.05 -14.17
CA ALA A 148 15.20 0.62 -12.88
C ALA A 148 14.79 2.11 -12.95
N LEU A 149 15.12 2.79 -14.04
CA LEU A 149 14.72 4.19 -14.28
C LEU A 149 13.21 4.32 -14.48
N ASP A 150 12.57 3.37 -15.16
CA ASP A 150 11.12 3.34 -15.32
C ASP A 150 10.42 3.18 -13.96
N ILE A 151 10.88 2.24 -13.12
CA ILE A 151 10.34 2.05 -11.77
C ILE A 151 10.54 3.30 -10.91
N LEU A 152 11.72 3.94 -10.96
CA LEU A 152 11.96 5.20 -10.26
C LEU A 152 11.04 6.31 -10.72
N LYS A 153 10.78 6.38 -12.03
CA LYS A 153 9.83 7.35 -12.60
C LYS A 153 8.42 7.09 -12.07
N ASP A 154 7.95 5.85 -12.11
CA ASP A 154 6.61 5.48 -11.62
C ASP A 154 6.45 5.83 -10.14
N LEU A 155 7.45 5.58 -9.30
CA LEU A 155 7.45 5.98 -7.89
C LEU A 155 7.39 7.50 -7.71
N LYS A 156 8.09 8.28 -8.55
CA LYS A 156 8.03 9.74 -8.52
C LYS A 156 6.66 10.25 -8.95
N ASP A 157 6.06 9.64 -9.97
CA ASP A 157 4.73 9.99 -10.45
C ASP A 157 3.66 9.72 -9.38
N LEU A 158 3.72 8.56 -8.70
CA LEU A 158 2.86 8.25 -7.55
C LEU A 158 3.02 9.26 -6.41
N LYS A 159 4.26 9.63 -6.07
CA LYS A 159 4.53 10.63 -5.04
C LYS A 159 3.92 11.98 -5.41
N ASN A 160 4.10 12.43 -6.64
CA ASN A 160 3.55 13.69 -7.13
C ASN A 160 2.02 13.68 -7.13
N ALA A 161 1.41 12.52 -7.33
CA ALA A 161 -0.02 12.28 -7.22
C ALA A 161 -0.54 12.21 -5.77
N GLY A 162 0.32 12.34 -4.76
CA GLY A 162 -0.07 12.38 -3.35
C GLY A 162 -0.04 11.04 -2.62
N ALA A 163 0.51 9.97 -3.21
CA ALA A 163 0.72 8.73 -2.51
C ALA A 163 1.70 8.91 -1.34
N PHE A 164 1.42 8.29 -0.18
CA PHE A 164 2.35 8.23 0.95
C PHE A 164 3.34 7.07 0.84
N GLY A 165 2.98 6.03 0.10
CA GLY A 165 3.77 4.81 -0.07
C GLY A 165 3.43 4.08 -1.37
N ALA A 166 4.17 3.03 -1.63
CA ALA A 166 3.93 2.12 -2.74
C ALA A 166 4.30 0.68 -2.36
N GLU A 167 3.56 -0.28 -2.87
CA GLU A 167 3.98 -1.67 -2.96
C GLU A 167 4.90 -1.80 -4.17
N VAL A 168 6.09 -2.38 -3.97
CA VAL A 168 7.11 -2.53 -5.02
C VAL A 168 7.35 -4.02 -5.22
N GLU A 169 6.69 -4.60 -6.21
CA GLU A 169 6.62 -6.04 -6.38
C GLU A 169 7.68 -6.58 -7.33
N CYS A 170 8.35 -7.67 -6.92
CA CYS A 170 9.34 -8.43 -7.71
C CYS A 170 10.41 -7.55 -8.39
N VAL A 171 10.97 -6.58 -7.68
CA VAL A 171 12.05 -5.71 -8.17
C VAL A 171 13.40 -6.24 -7.71
N ALA A 172 14.39 -6.25 -8.62
CA ALA A 172 15.75 -6.66 -8.30
C ALA A 172 16.33 -5.85 -7.12
N GLU A 173 16.91 -6.54 -6.14
CA GLU A 173 17.39 -5.95 -4.89
C GLU A 173 18.36 -4.77 -5.11
N ASP A 174 19.37 -4.95 -5.98
CA ASP A 174 20.34 -3.90 -6.29
C ASP A 174 19.68 -2.63 -6.83
N ALA A 175 18.67 -2.80 -7.72
CA ALA A 175 17.91 -1.67 -8.25
C ALA A 175 17.09 -1.01 -7.14
N LEU A 176 16.44 -1.79 -6.28
CA LEU A 176 15.62 -1.28 -5.19
C LEU A 176 16.46 -0.52 -4.16
N ILE A 177 17.65 -1.01 -3.81
CA ILE A 177 18.61 -0.32 -2.94
C ILE A 177 18.96 1.06 -3.53
N GLU A 178 19.25 1.13 -4.83
CA GLU A 178 19.60 2.40 -5.47
C GLU A 178 18.39 3.34 -5.58
N ILE A 179 17.25 2.84 -6.03
CA ILE A 179 15.99 3.60 -6.12
C ILE A 179 15.61 4.19 -4.76
N SER A 180 15.87 3.44 -3.67
CA SER A 180 15.56 3.88 -2.30
C SER A 180 16.21 5.18 -1.89
N LYS A 181 17.37 5.49 -2.46
CA LYS A 181 18.12 6.72 -2.20
C LYS A 181 17.51 7.94 -2.91
N HIS A 182 16.67 7.72 -3.89
CA HIS A 182 16.12 8.75 -4.78
C HIS A 182 14.62 8.98 -4.61
N THR A 183 13.97 8.29 -3.65
CA THR A 183 12.56 8.47 -3.34
C THR A 183 12.32 8.55 -1.85
N CYS A 184 11.38 9.44 -1.44
CA CYS A 184 10.95 9.56 -0.04
C CYS A 184 9.71 8.71 0.26
N LEU A 185 9.11 8.04 -0.73
CA LEU A 185 7.98 7.17 -0.49
C LEU A 185 8.38 6.01 0.42
N LEU A 186 7.48 5.64 1.34
CA LEU A 186 7.53 4.31 1.91
C LEU A 186 7.27 3.31 0.80
N TYR A 187 7.98 2.21 0.78
CA TYR A 187 7.59 1.06 -0.01
C TYR A 187 7.72 -0.20 0.81
N THR A 188 6.76 -1.07 0.59
CA THR A 188 6.83 -2.47 0.97
C THR A 188 7.33 -3.22 -0.25
N SER A 189 8.29 -4.10 -0.10
CA SER A 189 8.69 -5.02 -1.16
C SER A 189 8.51 -6.43 -0.65
N ASP A 190 8.02 -7.30 -1.51
CA ASP A 190 8.25 -8.71 -1.31
C ASP A 190 9.76 -8.90 -1.29
N ALA A 191 10.28 -9.62 -0.31
CA ALA A 191 11.60 -10.17 -0.48
C ALA A 191 11.54 -10.97 -1.79
N ALA A 192 12.28 -10.55 -2.81
CA ALA A 192 12.36 -11.28 -4.06
C ALA A 192 13.09 -12.60 -3.77
N ASP A 193 12.34 -13.54 -3.21
CA ASP A 193 12.77 -14.91 -3.12
C ASP A 193 12.77 -15.46 -4.55
N ASP A 194 13.97 -15.69 -5.04
CA ASP A 194 14.34 -16.53 -6.18
C ASP A 194 13.19 -16.94 -7.14
N CYS A 195 12.77 -16.04 -8.02
CA CYS A 195 12.04 -16.38 -9.24
C CYS A 195 12.98 -16.50 -10.42
#